data_7a01216f704408c6a77211de7a084c80
#
_entry.id   7a01216f704408c6a77211de7a084c80
#
_cell.length_a   1.000
_cell.length_b   1.000
_cell.length_c   1.000
_cell.angle_alpha   90.00
_cell.angle_beta   90.00
_cell.angle_gamma   90.00
#
_symmetry.space_group_name_H-M   'P 1'
#
loop_
_entity.id
_entity.type
_entity.pdbx_description
1 polymer ?
#
loop_
_entity_poly.entity_id
_entity_poly.type
_entity_poly.pdbx_seq_one_letter_code
_entity_poly.pdbx_strand_id
1 'polypeptide(L)'
;MDFSSPNVAKEMHVGHLRSTIIGDSTCRLLEFLGYSVLRLNHIGDWGTQFGMLIAHLQDIFPDYKNTSPPIGDLMAFYKESKKRFDEDEEFKKRAYACVVKLQAHDPDSIKAWKLICDVSRNEFQKVCPSKVPNKQQILILAKRCKKTKEIKVHIF
;
A
#
# COMPACT_ATOMS: atom_id res chain seq x y z
N MET A 1 17.45 6.91 -0.50
CA MET A 1 17.63 5.47 -0.22
C MET A 1 16.24 4.82 -0.26
N ASP A 2 16.08 3.79 -1.08
CA ASP A 2 14.85 3.00 -1.19
C ASP A 2 14.93 1.79 -0.25
N PHE A 3 13.81 1.49 0.42
CA PHE A 3 13.74 0.41 1.41
C PHE A 3 13.03 -0.82 0.84
N SER A 4 12.35 -1.59 1.70
CA SER A 4 11.76 -2.88 1.37
C SER A 4 10.60 -2.84 0.38
N SER A 5 9.94 -1.70 0.23
CA SER A 5 8.88 -1.44 -0.76
C SER A 5 7.83 -2.56 -0.87
N PRO A 6 7.13 -2.90 0.23
CA PRO A 6 6.18 -4.01 0.24
C PRO A 6 4.91 -3.67 -0.56
N ASN A 7 4.18 -4.71 -0.95
CA ASN A 7 2.86 -4.56 -1.54
C ASN A 7 1.79 -4.42 -0.45
N VAL A 8 0.79 -3.57 -0.70
CA VAL A 8 -0.41 -3.47 0.14
C VAL A 8 -1.16 -4.81 0.17
N ALA A 9 -1.81 -5.11 1.28
CA ALA A 9 -2.57 -6.33 1.52
C ALA A 9 -1.74 -7.63 1.44
N LYS A 10 -0.43 -7.55 1.61
CA LYS A 10 0.46 -8.71 1.73
C LYS A 10 1.32 -8.59 2.98
N GLU A 11 1.58 -9.73 3.60
CA GLU A 11 2.50 -9.78 4.74
C GLU A 11 3.93 -9.45 4.34
N MET A 12 4.63 -8.78 5.23
CA MET A 12 6.07 -8.63 5.13
C MET A 12 6.75 -9.96 5.53
N HIS A 13 7.78 -10.31 4.82
CA HIS A 13 8.56 -11.53 5.08
C HIS A 13 10.04 -11.18 5.31
N VAL A 14 10.85 -12.19 5.63
CA VAL A 14 12.27 -12.02 5.95
C VAL A 14 13.07 -11.25 4.89
N GLY A 15 12.68 -11.34 3.62
CA GLY A 15 13.30 -10.56 2.54
C GLY A 15 13.10 -9.05 2.70
N HIS A 16 11.92 -8.63 3.14
CA HIS A 16 11.64 -7.23 3.46
C HIS A 16 12.43 -6.75 4.69
N LEU A 17 12.52 -7.59 5.73
CA LEU A 17 13.31 -7.28 6.92
C LEU A 17 14.78 -7.08 6.56
N ARG A 18 15.36 -7.98 5.76
CA ARG A 18 16.72 -7.86 5.26
C ARG A 18 16.95 -6.53 4.54
N SER A 19 16.09 -6.18 3.59
CA SER A 19 16.18 -4.92 2.85
C SER A 19 16.05 -3.70 3.77
N THR A 20 15.20 -3.78 4.78
CA THR A 20 15.04 -2.71 5.77
C THR A 20 16.31 -2.53 6.59
N ILE A 21 16.92 -3.60 7.08
CA ILE A 21 18.16 -3.55 7.89
C ILE A 21 19.32 -2.99 7.06
N ILE A 22 19.50 -3.48 5.83
CA ILE A 22 20.56 -2.99 4.93
C ILE A 22 20.33 -1.52 4.63
N GLY A 23 19.09 -1.12 4.30
CA GLY A 23 18.75 0.26 4.00
C GLY A 23 19.01 1.20 5.19
N ASP A 24 18.58 0.82 6.40
CA ASP A 24 18.78 1.64 7.59
C ASP A 24 20.28 1.76 7.96
N SER A 25 21.04 0.68 7.89
CA SER A 25 22.49 0.69 8.15
C SER A 25 23.22 1.61 7.16
N THR A 26 22.87 1.56 5.88
CA THR A 26 23.43 2.43 4.85
C THR A 26 23.05 3.90 5.07
N CYS A 27 21.79 4.16 5.44
CA CYS A 27 21.35 5.51 5.77
C CYS A 27 22.14 6.11 6.94
N ARG A 28 22.31 5.34 8.02
CA ARG A 28 23.09 5.77 9.20
C ARG A 28 24.54 6.05 8.85
N LEU A 29 25.15 5.22 7.99
CA LEU A 29 26.51 5.45 7.53
C LEU A 29 26.63 6.76 6.73
N LEU A 30 25.71 7.00 5.80
CA LEU A 30 25.69 8.24 5.02
C LEU A 30 25.44 9.47 5.90
N GLU A 31 24.54 9.39 6.87
CA GLU A 31 24.27 10.44 7.84
C GLU A 31 25.52 10.73 8.72
N PHE A 32 26.21 9.69 9.15
CA PHE A 32 27.48 9.84 9.89
C PHE A 32 28.56 10.56 9.06
N LEU A 33 28.56 10.35 7.74
CA LEU A 33 29.44 11.07 6.80
C LEU A 33 28.95 12.49 6.47
N GLY A 34 27.87 12.97 7.09
CA GLY A 34 27.36 14.32 6.93
C GLY A 34 26.37 14.52 5.77
N TYR A 35 25.93 13.44 5.10
CA TYR A 35 24.92 13.52 4.05
C TYR A 35 23.51 13.64 4.60
N SER A 36 22.67 14.45 3.95
CA SER A 36 21.22 14.43 4.20
C SER A 36 20.60 13.27 3.44
N VAL A 37 19.98 12.32 4.16
CA VAL A 37 19.46 11.09 3.59
C VAL A 37 17.94 11.06 3.63
N LEU A 38 17.31 10.94 2.46
CA LEU A 38 15.90 10.72 2.33
C LEU A 38 15.62 9.21 2.28
N ARG A 39 14.79 8.73 3.24
CA ARG A 39 14.35 7.33 3.32
C ARG A 39 13.02 7.16 2.59
N LEU A 40 12.97 6.26 1.61
CA LEU A 40 11.82 6.05 0.74
C LEU A 40 11.31 4.62 0.82
N ASN A 41 10.01 4.44 0.69
CA ASN A 41 9.34 3.16 0.44
C ASN A 41 8.40 3.30 -0.75
N HIS A 42 8.66 2.57 -1.81
CA HIS A 42 7.75 2.49 -2.97
C HIS A 42 6.74 1.38 -2.74
N ILE A 43 5.67 1.69 -2.03
CA ILE A 43 4.64 0.69 -1.72
C ILE A 43 3.85 0.34 -2.98
N GLY A 44 3.65 -0.96 -3.20
CA GLY A 44 2.83 -1.47 -4.30
C GLY A 44 1.34 -1.34 -3.96
N ASP A 45 0.74 -0.21 -4.28
CA ASP A 45 -0.65 0.14 -3.96
C ASP A 45 -1.55 0.28 -5.20
N TRP A 46 -1.11 -0.25 -6.33
CA TRP A 46 -1.79 -0.10 -7.63
C TRP A 46 -1.81 -1.39 -8.43
N GLY A 47 -2.80 -1.56 -9.30
CA GLY A 47 -2.89 -2.69 -10.22
C GLY A 47 -4.10 -3.59 -10.00
N THR A 48 -4.13 -4.75 -10.67
CA THR A 48 -5.27 -5.69 -10.70
C THR A 48 -5.67 -6.16 -9.30
N GLN A 49 -4.71 -6.32 -8.40
CA GLN A 49 -4.99 -6.70 -7.01
C GLN A 49 -5.93 -5.71 -6.31
N PHE A 50 -5.82 -4.42 -6.61
CA PHE A 50 -6.73 -3.42 -6.02
C PHE A 50 -8.13 -3.48 -6.61
N GLY A 51 -8.26 -3.73 -7.90
CA GLY A 51 -9.58 -3.97 -8.50
C GLY A 51 -10.30 -5.14 -7.85
N MET A 52 -9.58 -6.23 -7.61
CA MET A 52 -10.08 -7.41 -6.91
C MET A 52 -10.50 -7.08 -5.46
N LEU A 53 -9.66 -6.37 -4.70
CA LEU A 53 -9.94 -5.98 -3.33
C LEU A 53 -11.11 -5.00 -3.24
N ILE A 54 -11.21 -4.04 -4.15
CA ILE A 54 -12.31 -3.07 -4.22
C ILE A 54 -13.63 -3.79 -4.55
N ALA A 55 -13.64 -4.69 -5.53
CA ALA A 55 -14.82 -5.47 -5.88
C ALA A 55 -15.30 -6.32 -4.70
N HIS A 56 -14.36 -6.96 -3.99
CA HIS A 56 -14.66 -7.75 -2.80
C HIS A 56 -15.18 -6.89 -1.63
N LEU A 57 -14.58 -5.72 -1.42
CA LEU A 57 -15.03 -4.76 -0.42
C LEU A 57 -16.46 -4.30 -0.67
N GLN A 58 -16.82 -4.04 -1.92
CA GLN A 58 -18.17 -3.64 -2.31
C GLN A 58 -19.21 -4.72 -2.05
N ASP A 59 -18.83 -5.99 -2.19
CA ASP A 59 -19.73 -7.14 -1.93
C ASP A 59 -19.96 -7.38 -0.42
N ILE A 60 -18.89 -7.33 0.38
CA ILE A 60 -18.99 -7.63 1.82
C ILE A 60 -19.51 -6.42 2.61
N PHE A 61 -19.08 -5.22 2.22
CA PHE A 61 -19.43 -3.99 2.91
C PHE A 61 -20.05 -2.97 1.94
N PRO A 62 -21.31 -3.16 1.52
CA PRO A 62 -21.96 -2.24 0.58
C PRO A 62 -21.99 -0.79 1.05
N ASP A 63 -22.02 -0.61 2.38
CA ASP A 63 -22.08 0.71 3.04
C ASP A 63 -20.70 1.29 3.42
N TYR A 64 -19.61 0.79 2.80
CA TYR A 64 -18.23 1.28 3.07
C TYR A 64 -18.06 2.79 2.81
N LYS A 65 -19.01 3.40 2.09
CA LYS A 65 -19.00 4.84 1.79
C LYS A 65 -19.33 5.69 3.02
N ASN A 66 -20.19 5.19 3.90
CA ASN A 66 -20.66 5.92 5.07
C ASN A 66 -19.97 5.45 6.35
N THR A 67 -19.74 4.15 6.49
CA THR A 67 -19.15 3.55 7.66
C THR A 67 -17.81 2.89 7.29
N SER A 68 -16.76 3.20 8.03
CA SER A 68 -15.45 2.55 7.82
C SER A 68 -15.57 1.07 8.17
N PRO A 69 -15.38 0.16 7.20
CA PRO A 69 -15.52 -1.27 7.46
C PRO A 69 -14.43 -1.75 8.42
N PRO A 70 -14.76 -2.60 9.39
CA PRO A 70 -13.78 -3.20 10.29
C PRO A 70 -13.01 -4.31 9.56
N ILE A 71 -12.04 -3.94 8.72
CA ILE A 71 -11.14 -4.91 8.08
C ILE A 71 -10.12 -5.31 9.15
N GLY A 72 -10.44 -6.37 9.91
CA GLY A 72 -9.58 -6.83 11.01
C GLY A 72 -8.34 -7.56 10.52
N ASP A 73 -8.47 -8.42 9.52
CA ASP A 73 -7.38 -9.17 8.89
C ASP A 73 -7.38 -8.95 7.38
N LEU A 74 -6.51 -8.05 6.95
CA LEU A 74 -6.38 -7.71 5.53
C LEU A 74 -5.79 -8.86 4.70
N MET A 75 -5.00 -9.75 5.31
CA MET A 75 -4.45 -10.92 4.62
C MET A 75 -5.51 -11.97 4.35
N ALA A 76 -6.38 -12.26 5.33
CA ALA A 76 -7.52 -13.15 5.14
C ALA A 76 -8.45 -12.59 4.04
N PHE A 77 -8.75 -11.29 4.11
CA PHE A 77 -9.52 -10.57 3.11
C PHE A 77 -8.91 -10.67 1.71
N TYR A 78 -7.58 -10.53 1.59
CA TYR A 78 -6.87 -10.71 0.33
C TYR A 78 -6.97 -12.14 -0.20
N LYS A 79 -6.76 -13.16 0.65
CA LYS A 79 -6.81 -14.57 0.26
C LYS A 79 -8.20 -14.95 -0.26
N GLU A 80 -9.25 -14.49 0.43
CA GLU A 80 -10.62 -14.74 0.03
C GLU A 80 -10.97 -14.07 -1.30
N SER A 81 -10.61 -12.79 -1.46
CA SER A 81 -10.81 -12.08 -2.72
C SER A 81 -10.04 -12.72 -3.88
N LYS A 82 -8.82 -13.22 -3.62
CA LYS A 82 -8.00 -13.92 -4.61
C LYS A 82 -8.62 -15.25 -5.04
N LYS A 83 -9.14 -16.03 -4.09
CA LYS A 83 -9.85 -17.27 -4.38
C LYS A 83 -11.06 -17.02 -5.29
N ARG A 84 -11.88 -16.03 -4.96
CA ARG A 84 -13.02 -15.62 -5.81
C ARG A 84 -12.58 -15.17 -7.20
N PHE A 85 -11.50 -14.43 -7.28
CA PHE A 85 -10.96 -13.94 -8.56
C PHE A 85 -10.48 -15.08 -9.48
N ASP A 86 -9.99 -16.17 -8.89
CA ASP A 86 -9.52 -17.34 -9.66
C ASP A 86 -10.66 -18.28 -10.05
N GLU A 87 -11.74 -18.35 -9.26
CA GLU A 87 -12.86 -19.28 -9.44
C GLU A 87 -14.06 -18.68 -10.19
N ASP A 88 -14.25 -17.34 -10.16
CA ASP A 88 -15.43 -16.65 -10.69
C ASP A 88 -15.06 -15.65 -11.79
N GLU A 89 -15.41 -15.98 -13.03
CA GLU A 89 -15.15 -15.14 -14.21
C GLU A 89 -15.96 -13.82 -14.20
N GLU A 90 -17.15 -13.78 -13.59
CA GLU A 90 -17.93 -12.54 -13.47
C GLU A 90 -17.28 -11.61 -12.46
N PHE A 91 -16.86 -12.14 -11.32
CA PHE A 91 -16.09 -11.37 -10.35
C PHE A 91 -14.79 -10.83 -10.94
N LYS A 92 -14.10 -11.61 -11.73
CA LYS A 92 -12.87 -11.23 -12.42
C LYS A 92 -13.09 -10.05 -13.39
N LYS A 93 -14.17 -10.10 -14.18
CA LYS A 93 -14.56 -8.97 -15.07
C LYS A 93 -14.86 -7.71 -14.26
N ARG A 94 -15.60 -7.83 -13.15
CA ARG A 94 -15.88 -6.72 -12.23
C ARG A 94 -14.59 -6.15 -11.62
N ALA A 95 -13.67 -7.00 -11.20
CA ALA A 95 -12.38 -6.58 -10.67
C ALA A 95 -11.59 -5.74 -11.69
N TYR A 96 -11.55 -6.16 -12.95
CA TYR A 96 -10.92 -5.35 -14.01
C TYR A 96 -11.65 -4.02 -14.23
N ALA A 97 -12.99 -4.01 -14.19
CA ALA A 97 -13.75 -2.75 -14.27
C ALA A 97 -13.45 -1.82 -13.09
N CYS A 98 -13.25 -2.35 -11.88
CA CYS A 98 -12.83 -1.57 -10.72
C CYS A 98 -11.42 -0.98 -10.88
N VAL A 99 -10.49 -1.69 -11.52
CA VAL A 99 -9.17 -1.12 -11.88
C VAL A 99 -9.32 0.09 -12.79
N VAL A 100 -10.15 -0.03 -13.83
CA VAL A 100 -10.38 1.07 -14.79
C VAL A 100 -11.00 2.28 -14.09
N LYS A 101 -12.00 2.07 -13.21
CA LYS A 101 -12.62 3.14 -12.40
C LYS A 101 -11.60 3.79 -11.47
N LEU A 102 -10.74 3.00 -10.81
CA LEU A 102 -9.69 3.53 -9.96
C LEU A 102 -8.69 4.39 -10.76
N GLN A 103 -8.33 3.94 -11.96
CA GLN A 103 -7.46 4.69 -12.87
C GLN A 103 -8.10 5.97 -13.40
N ALA A 104 -9.41 5.96 -13.59
CA ALA A 104 -10.21 7.13 -13.95
C ALA A 104 -10.44 8.09 -12.76
N HIS A 105 -9.90 7.79 -11.58
CA HIS A 105 -10.05 8.58 -10.35
C HIS A 105 -11.50 8.70 -9.87
N ASP A 106 -12.32 7.67 -10.11
CA ASP A 106 -13.66 7.58 -9.57
C ASP A 106 -13.66 7.77 -8.05
N PRO A 107 -14.49 8.71 -7.50
CA PRO A 107 -14.44 9.05 -6.07
C PRO A 107 -14.69 7.86 -5.13
N ASP A 108 -15.60 6.97 -5.50
CA ASP A 108 -15.94 5.80 -4.69
C ASP A 108 -14.80 4.78 -4.68
N SER A 109 -14.19 4.55 -5.84
CA SER A 109 -13.04 3.66 -5.99
C SER A 109 -11.81 4.20 -5.24
N ILE A 110 -11.58 5.50 -5.27
CA ILE A 110 -10.50 6.16 -4.50
C ILE A 110 -10.76 6.05 -3.00
N LYS A 111 -12.01 6.17 -2.54
CA LYS A 111 -12.35 6.01 -1.13
C LYS A 111 -12.08 4.58 -0.65
N ALA A 112 -12.52 3.57 -1.41
CA ALA A 112 -12.23 2.17 -1.13
C ALA A 112 -10.73 1.89 -1.11
N TRP A 113 -9.98 2.40 -2.09
CA TRP A 113 -8.53 2.28 -2.16
C TRP A 113 -7.84 2.88 -0.93
N LYS A 114 -8.23 4.08 -0.49
CA LYS A 114 -7.70 4.71 0.72
C LYS A 114 -7.91 3.85 1.96
N LEU A 115 -9.12 3.32 2.17
CA LEU A 115 -9.43 2.47 3.32
C LEU A 115 -8.51 1.24 3.37
N ILE A 116 -8.32 0.55 2.24
CA ILE A 116 -7.44 -0.62 2.15
C ILE A 116 -5.98 -0.24 2.42
N CYS A 117 -5.52 0.88 1.85
CA CYS A 117 -4.16 1.37 2.06
C CYS A 117 -3.89 1.78 3.50
N ASP A 118 -4.85 2.41 4.19
CA ASP A 118 -4.69 2.87 5.57
C ASP A 118 -4.54 1.70 6.53
N VAL A 119 -5.30 0.61 6.34
CA VAL A 119 -5.13 -0.63 7.11
C VAL A 119 -3.71 -1.18 6.92
N SER A 120 -3.22 -1.29 5.68
CA SER A 120 -1.87 -1.77 5.40
C SER A 120 -0.78 -0.87 5.99
N ARG A 121 -0.94 0.44 5.91
CA ARG A 121 0.01 1.40 6.51
C ARG A 121 0.15 1.18 8.00
N ASN A 122 -0.96 0.99 8.70
CA ASN A 122 -0.96 0.72 10.15
C ASN A 122 -0.21 -0.58 10.47
N GLU A 123 -0.38 -1.63 9.67
CA GLU A 123 0.36 -2.88 9.85
C GLU A 123 1.87 -2.71 9.56
N PHE A 124 2.24 -2.05 8.49
CA PHE A 124 3.65 -1.77 8.19
C PHE A 124 4.32 -0.93 9.28
N GLN A 125 3.59 0.01 9.89
CA GLN A 125 4.10 0.83 10.98
C GLN A 125 4.42 0.01 12.24
N LYS A 126 3.69 -1.08 12.50
CA LYS A 126 3.99 -1.99 13.61
C LYS A 126 5.32 -2.75 13.41
N VAL A 127 5.60 -3.14 12.17
CA VAL A 127 6.82 -3.89 11.81
C VAL A 127 8.04 -2.97 11.71
N CYS A 128 7.84 -1.74 11.25
CA CYS A 128 8.89 -0.72 11.16
C CYS A 128 8.69 0.32 12.28
N PRO A 129 9.03 0.02 13.54
CA PRO A 129 8.88 0.98 14.61
C PRO A 129 9.76 2.19 14.32
N SER A 130 9.15 3.35 14.27
CA SER A 130 9.80 4.65 14.09
C SER A 130 10.62 5.06 15.34
N LYS A 131 11.49 4.19 15.82
CA LYS A 131 12.57 4.54 16.75
C LYS A 131 13.78 5.13 16.02
N VAL A 132 13.54 5.85 14.95
CA VAL A 132 14.52 6.79 14.44
C VAL A 132 14.25 8.11 15.18
N PRO A 133 15.12 8.52 16.10
CA PRO A 133 14.98 9.80 16.77
C PRO A 133 15.16 10.89 15.70
N ASN A 134 14.19 11.72 15.54
CA ASN A 134 13.93 12.75 14.56
C ASN A 134 13.04 12.29 13.40
N LYS A 135 11.74 12.48 13.58
CA LYS A 135 10.66 12.78 12.61
C LYS A 135 10.96 12.57 11.10
N GLN A 136 11.79 11.60 10.74
CA GLN A 136 11.99 11.22 9.34
C GLN A 136 10.99 10.12 9.00
N GLN A 137 9.93 10.59 8.45
CA GLN A 137 8.79 9.84 7.97
C GLN A 137 9.23 8.96 6.79
N ILE A 138 8.82 7.70 6.80
CA ILE A 138 8.97 6.82 5.64
C ILE A 138 8.02 7.34 4.57
N LEU A 139 8.59 7.86 3.49
CA LEU A 139 7.83 8.34 2.37
C LEU A 139 7.21 7.18 1.60
N ILE A 140 5.90 7.16 1.56
CA ILE A 140 5.13 6.21 0.77
C ILE A 140 4.81 6.85 -0.57
N LEU A 141 5.50 6.42 -1.62
CA LEU A 141 5.17 6.78 -2.99
C LEU A 141 4.20 5.76 -3.57
N ALA A 142 2.94 6.15 -3.67
CA ALA A 142 2.02 5.48 -4.57
C ALA A 142 2.55 5.62 -6.01
N LYS A 143 2.64 4.53 -6.76
CA LYS A 143 2.93 4.58 -8.20
C LYS A 143 1.79 5.29 -8.93
N ARG A 144 1.74 6.60 -8.83
CA ARG A 144 0.83 7.40 -9.64
C ARG A 144 1.33 7.41 -11.08
N CYS A 145 0.52 6.86 -11.96
CA CYS A 145 0.73 6.79 -13.40
C CYS A 145 1.24 8.13 -13.98
N LYS A 146 2.37 8.04 -14.67
CA LYS A 146 2.94 8.81 -15.78
C LYS A 146 2.42 10.22 -16.14
N LYS A 147 2.13 11.15 -15.24
CA LYS A 147 1.85 12.54 -15.68
C LYS A 147 2.22 13.65 -14.70
N THR A 148 3.13 13.46 -13.77
CA THR A 148 3.60 14.62 -12.98
C THR A 148 5.12 14.71 -13.01
N LYS A 149 5.61 15.79 -13.63
CA LYS A 149 7.04 16.18 -13.63
C LYS A 149 7.55 16.66 -12.27
N GLU A 150 6.74 16.56 -11.22
CA GLU A 150 7.15 16.88 -9.85
C GLU A 150 6.67 15.78 -8.91
N ILE A 151 7.62 14.97 -8.46
CA ILE A 151 7.40 14.05 -7.34
C ILE A 151 7.43 14.91 -6.08
N LYS A 152 6.29 15.40 -5.63
CA LYS A 152 6.16 15.96 -4.28
C LYS A 152 6.10 14.82 -3.28
N VAL A 153 7.22 14.65 -2.64
CA VAL A 153 7.46 13.73 -1.56
C VAL A 153 6.75 14.26 -0.32
N HIS A 154 5.59 13.70 0.04
CA HIS A 154 4.97 13.98 1.32
C HIS A 154 5.44 12.94 2.34
N ILE A 155 6.17 13.45 3.29
CA ILE A 155 6.68 12.76 4.46
C ILE A 155 5.57 12.81 5.52
N PHE A 156 5.09 11.65 6.00
CA PHE A 156 4.24 11.50 7.19
C PHE A 156 5.01 10.78 8.28
#